data_607e4acbdc65cdd527efd2ad6a668e2a
#
_entry.id   607e4acbdc65cdd527efd2ad6a668e2a
#
_cell.length_a   1.000
_cell.length_b   1.000
_cell.length_c   1.000
_cell.angle_alpha   90.00
_cell.angle_beta   90.00
_cell.angle_gamma   90.00
#
_symmetry.space_group_name_H-M   'P 1'
#
loop_
_entity.id
_entity.type
_entity.pdbx_description
1 polymer ?
#
loop_
_entity_poly.entity_id
_entity_poly.type
_entity_poly.pdbx_seq_one_letter_code
_entity_poly.pdbx_strand_id
1 'polypeptide(L)'
;MITKYRYLVTQPHLNSHGTLHGGILMKWVDEACGMEARLITGKLCATRHIKHVDFVATGRIGDIIEISVRHLRTGNTSIAFDATVRNAFGGVLARFEEIIIVAVDKDHKAVVIDNV
;
A
#
# COMPACT_ATOMS: atom_id res chain seq x y z
N MET A 1 -5.71 12.45 6.04
CA MET A 1 -4.29 12.73 5.76
C MET A 1 -3.80 11.80 4.67
N ILE A 2 -3.01 12.32 3.74
CA ILE A 2 -2.48 11.54 2.62
C ILE A 2 -0.95 11.59 2.67
N THR A 3 -0.32 10.42 2.60
CA THR A 3 1.12 10.29 2.54
C THR A 3 1.49 9.69 1.19
N LYS A 4 2.56 10.19 0.59
CA LYS A 4 2.99 9.74 -0.74
C LYS A 4 4.31 9.00 -0.66
N TYR A 5 4.37 7.88 -1.39
CA TYR A 5 5.55 7.05 -1.53
C TYR A 5 5.87 6.92 -3.02
N ARG A 6 7.15 6.91 -3.37
CA ARG A 6 7.58 6.84 -4.75
C ARG A 6 8.55 5.70 -4.98
N TYR A 7 8.41 5.03 -6.13
CA TYR A 7 9.24 3.91 -6.54
C TYR A 7 9.62 4.06 -8.00
N LEU A 8 10.87 3.75 -8.33
CA LEU A 8 11.34 3.74 -9.71
C LEU A 8 11.17 2.34 -10.29
N VAL A 9 10.56 2.24 -11.46
CA VAL A 9 10.42 0.97 -12.18
C VAL A 9 11.74 0.65 -12.88
N THR A 10 12.36 -0.45 -12.48
CA THR A 10 13.61 -0.94 -13.07
C THR A 10 13.41 -2.33 -13.64
N GLN A 11 14.41 -2.86 -14.33
CA GLN A 11 14.32 -4.15 -15.03
C GLN A 11 13.75 -5.30 -14.17
N PRO A 12 14.19 -5.52 -12.92
CA PRO A 12 13.66 -6.61 -12.11
C PRO A 12 12.17 -6.49 -11.77
N HIS A 13 11.56 -5.34 -11.96
CA HIS A 13 10.14 -5.11 -11.66
C HIS A 13 9.21 -5.48 -12.81
N LEU A 14 9.77 -5.89 -13.95
CA LEU A 14 8.97 -6.13 -15.15
C LEU A 14 8.49 -7.59 -15.22
N ASN A 15 7.31 -7.75 -15.82
CA ASN A 15 6.76 -9.06 -16.16
C ASN A 15 7.27 -9.49 -17.55
N SER A 16 6.78 -10.62 -18.05
CA SER A 16 7.18 -11.15 -19.36
C SER A 16 6.77 -10.28 -20.53
N HIS A 17 5.82 -9.36 -20.33
CA HIS A 17 5.36 -8.43 -21.35
C HIS A 17 6.20 -7.14 -21.40
N GLY A 18 7.14 -6.98 -20.47
CA GLY A 18 7.96 -5.77 -20.39
C GLY A 18 7.25 -4.60 -19.69
N THR A 19 6.22 -4.88 -18.90
CA THR A 19 5.53 -3.87 -18.12
C THR A 19 5.64 -4.19 -16.63
N LEU A 20 5.30 -3.22 -15.79
CA LEU A 20 5.37 -3.39 -14.34
C LEU A 20 4.55 -4.59 -13.90
N HIS A 21 5.18 -5.51 -13.19
CA HIS A 21 4.51 -6.70 -12.66
C HIS A 21 3.47 -6.29 -11.61
N GLY A 22 2.23 -6.77 -11.77
CA GLY A 22 1.14 -6.44 -10.85
C GLY A 22 1.43 -6.84 -9.41
N GLY A 23 2.08 -7.97 -9.21
CA GLY A 23 2.49 -8.43 -7.88
C GLY A 23 3.53 -7.52 -7.23
N ILE A 24 4.44 -6.96 -8.01
CA ILE A 24 5.41 -5.98 -7.52
C ILE A 24 4.67 -4.70 -7.09
N LEU A 25 3.72 -4.25 -7.90
CA LEU A 25 2.91 -3.08 -7.54
C LEU A 25 2.14 -3.32 -6.24
N MET A 26 1.54 -4.49 -6.08
CA MET A 26 0.86 -4.86 -4.84
C MET A 26 1.80 -4.89 -3.65
N LYS A 27 3.01 -5.40 -3.83
CA LYS A 27 4.05 -5.38 -2.80
C LYS A 27 4.35 -3.96 -2.35
N TRP A 28 4.54 -3.05 -3.30
CA TRP A 28 4.84 -1.64 -2.98
C TRP A 28 3.70 -0.98 -2.22
N VAL A 29 2.46 -1.23 -2.62
CA VAL A 29 1.28 -0.69 -1.92
C VAL A 29 1.19 -1.26 -0.51
N ASP A 30 1.40 -2.56 -0.38
CA ASP A 30 1.39 -3.22 0.92
C ASP A 30 2.47 -2.65 1.85
N GLU A 31 3.68 -2.47 1.33
CA GLU A 31 4.77 -1.86 2.09
C GLU A 31 4.46 -0.43 2.51
N ALA A 32 3.92 0.36 1.59
CA ALA A 32 3.58 1.76 1.88
C ALA A 32 2.52 1.87 2.98
N CYS A 33 1.46 1.08 2.88
CA CYS A 33 0.41 1.07 3.89
C CYS A 33 0.91 0.50 5.22
N GLY A 34 1.76 -0.52 5.15
CA GLY A 34 2.36 -1.12 6.35
C GLY A 34 3.25 -0.14 7.11
N MET A 35 4.06 0.63 6.37
CA MET A 35 4.89 1.67 6.97
C MET A 35 4.04 2.76 7.62
N GLU A 36 2.98 3.20 6.93
CA GLU A 36 2.06 4.19 7.49
C GLU A 36 1.40 3.68 8.76
N ALA A 37 0.91 2.45 8.74
CA ALA A 37 0.28 1.84 9.90
C ALA A 37 1.24 1.79 11.08
N ARG A 38 2.48 1.41 10.83
CA ARG A 38 3.50 1.35 11.88
C ARG A 38 3.83 2.73 12.45
N LEU A 39 3.93 3.73 11.58
CA LEU A 39 4.19 5.10 12.01
C LEU A 39 3.05 5.66 12.85
N ILE A 40 1.81 5.40 12.43
CA ILE A 40 0.63 5.91 13.15
C ILE A 40 0.41 5.18 14.47
N THR A 41 0.52 3.85 14.49
CA THR A 41 0.21 3.06 15.68
C THR A 41 1.39 2.85 16.61
N GLY A 42 2.60 2.95 16.08
CA GLY A 42 3.81 2.60 16.83
C GLY A 42 3.98 1.11 17.08
N LYS A 43 3.15 0.28 16.45
CA LYS A 43 3.10 -1.16 16.69
C LYS A 43 3.47 -1.96 15.45
N LEU A 44 3.86 -3.21 15.66
CA LEU A 44 4.01 -4.16 14.58
C LEU A 44 2.65 -4.40 13.97
N CYS A 45 2.58 -4.42 12.63
CA CYS A 45 1.30 -4.53 11.90
C CYS A 45 1.39 -5.58 10.82
N ALA A 46 0.25 -6.22 10.55
CA ALA A 46 0.11 -7.20 9.49
C ALA A 46 -1.11 -6.89 8.64
N THR A 47 -0.95 -6.97 7.32
CA THR A 47 -2.06 -6.79 6.39
C THR A 47 -3.02 -7.95 6.52
N ARG A 48 -4.29 -7.66 6.68
CA ARG A 48 -5.31 -8.68 6.87
C ARG A 48 -6.24 -8.81 5.68
N HIS A 49 -6.62 -7.70 5.05
CA HIS A 49 -7.68 -7.72 4.06
C HIS A 49 -7.55 -6.55 3.12
N ILE A 50 -7.86 -6.76 1.84
CA ILE A 50 -8.02 -5.72 0.85
C ILE A 50 -9.38 -5.97 0.19
N LYS A 51 -10.27 -5.00 0.32
CA LYS A 51 -11.64 -5.17 -0.16
C LYS A 51 -11.70 -5.19 -1.67
N HIS A 52 -10.92 -4.35 -2.33
CA HIS A 52 -11.02 -4.18 -3.76
C HIS A 52 -9.71 -3.67 -4.35
N VAL A 53 -9.31 -4.24 -5.49
CA VAL A 53 -8.13 -3.81 -6.24
C VAL A 53 -8.50 -3.71 -7.71
N ASP A 54 -8.25 -2.55 -8.32
CA ASP A 54 -8.37 -2.34 -9.75
C ASP A 54 -7.02 -1.97 -10.35
N PHE A 55 -6.58 -2.72 -11.33
CA PHE A 55 -5.43 -2.38 -12.16
C PHE A 55 -5.97 -1.73 -13.43
N VAL A 56 -5.78 -0.42 -13.55
CA VAL A 56 -6.39 0.40 -14.61
C VAL A 56 -5.47 0.55 -15.81
N ALA A 57 -4.16 0.63 -15.54
CA ALA A 57 -3.14 0.83 -16.57
C ALA A 57 -1.83 0.20 -16.12
N THR A 58 -0.85 0.16 -17.02
CA THR A 58 0.44 -0.47 -16.74
C THR A 58 1.56 0.56 -16.60
N GLY A 59 2.56 0.22 -15.80
CA GLY A 59 3.80 0.98 -15.72
C GLY A 59 4.86 0.40 -16.65
N ARG A 60 5.85 1.22 -16.97
CA ARG A 60 6.97 0.85 -17.85
C ARG A 60 8.29 1.19 -17.17
N ILE A 61 9.36 0.58 -17.69
CA ILE A 61 10.70 0.87 -17.19
C ILE A 61 10.98 2.38 -17.24
N GLY A 62 11.55 2.89 -16.17
CA GLY A 62 11.86 4.31 -16.05
C GLY A 62 10.73 5.16 -15.49
N ASP A 63 9.52 4.62 -15.38
CA ASP A 63 8.41 5.34 -14.75
C ASP A 63 8.68 5.49 -13.25
N ILE A 64 8.20 6.61 -12.72
CA ILE A 64 8.16 6.84 -11.28
C ILE A 64 6.72 6.61 -10.83
N ILE A 65 6.54 5.61 -9.99
CA ILE A 65 5.23 5.23 -9.46
C ILE A 65 5.02 5.98 -8.15
N GLU A 66 3.92 6.70 -8.07
CA GLU A 66 3.54 7.43 -6.86
C GLU A 66 2.34 6.75 -6.21
N ILE A 67 2.47 6.37 -4.96
CA ILE A 67 1.42 5.75 -4.17
C ILE A 67 0.95 6.75 -3.14
N SER A 68 -0.31 7.17 -3.25
CA SER A 68 -0.96 8.04 -2.26
C SER A 68 -1.72 7.17 -1.29
N VAL A 69 -1.30 7.15 -0.04
CA VAL A 69 -1.92 6.37 1.02
C VAL A 69 -2.78 7.31 1.86
N ARG A 70 -4.06 7.01 1.95
CA ARG A 70 -5.02 7.80 2.72
C ARG A 70 -5.51 7.00 3.93
N HIS A 71 -5.27 7.53 5.12
CA HIS A 71 -5.79 6.94 6.35
C HIS A 71 -7.30 7.18 6.43
N LEU A 72 -8.07 6.12 6.51
CA LEU A 72 -9.53 6.19 6.56
C LEU A 72 -10.06 6.23 7.99
N ARG A 73 -9.61 5.29 8.80
CA ARG A 73 -10.05 5.17 10.19
C ARG A 73 -9.15 4.24 10.99
N THR A 74 -9.20 4.39 12.29
CA THR A 74 -8.54 3.49 13.24
C THR A 74 -9.60 2.85 14.12
N GLY A 75 -9.64 1.52 14.15
CA GLY A 75 -10.51 0.76 15.03
C GLY A 75 -9.78 0.32 16.30
N ASN A 76 -10.33 -0.69 16.96
CA ASN A 76 -9.77 -1.18 18.21
C ASN A 76 -8.39 -1.84 18.01
N THR A 77 -8.29 -2.75 17.04
CA THR A 77 -7.04 -3.45 16.70
C THR A 77 -6.62 -3.26 15.26
N SER A 78 -7.40 -2.53 14.46
CA SER A 78 -7.19 -2.37 13.04
C SER A 78 -7.08 -0.92 12.63
N ILE A 79 -6.45 -0.71 11.47
CA ILE A 79 -6.34 0.58 10.82
C ILE A 79 -6.59 0.38 9.34
N ALA A 80 -7.34 1.28 8.73
CA ALA A 80 -7.78 1.14 7.35
C ALA A 80 -7.27 2.28 6.48
N PHE A 81 -6.88 1.93 5.24
CA PHE A 81 -6.37 2.86 4.24
C PHE A 81 -7.02 2.63 2.88
N ASP A 82 -7.06 3.68 2.08
CA ASP A 82 -7.14 3.59 0.62
C ASP A 82 -5.78 3.91 0.03
N ALA A 83 -5.50 3.38 -1.13
CA ALA A 83 -4.30 3.76 -1.88
C ALA A 83 -4.65 3.99 -3.34
N THR A 84 -4.12 5.07 -3.91
CA THR A 84 -4.19 5.37 -5.33
C THR A 84 -2.78 5.37 -5.88
N VAL A 85 -2.58 4.63 -6.97
CA VAL A 85 -1.28 4.48 -7.60
C VAL A 85 -1.30 5.24 -8.93
N ARG A 86 -0.34 6.14 -9.10
CA ARG A 86 -0.22 6.97 -10.30
C ARG A 86 1.18 6.85 -10.88
N ASN A 87 1.26 7.05 -12.20
CA ASN A 87 2.53 7.44 -12.81
C ASN A 87 2.76 8.91 -12.43
N ALA A 88 3.90 9.24 -11.87
CA ALA A 88 4.21 10.61 -11.46
C ALA A 88 4.15 11.60 -12.63
N PHE A 89 4.29 11.12 -13.86
CA PHE A 89 4.19 11.93 -15.08
C PHE A 89 2.77 11.98 -15.64
N GLY A 90 1.81 11.32 -15.00
CA GLY A 90 0.39 11.39 -15.33
C GLY A 90 -0.29 10.03 -15.37
N GLY A 91 -1.58 10.02 -15.09
CA GLY A 91 -2.43 8.85 -15.19
C GLY A 91 -2.44 7.95 -13.95
N VAL A 92 -3.61 7.38 -13.70
CA VAL A 92 -3.83 6.41 -12.63
C VAL A 92 -3.49 5.02 -13.14
N LEU A 93 -2.75 4.25 -12.36
CA LEU A 93 -2.39 2.87 -12.68
C LEU A 93 -3.24 1.87 -11.93
N ALA A 94 -3.57 2.15 -10.67
CA ALA A 94 -4.34 1.22 -9.84
C ALA A 94 -5.01 1.94 -8.69
N ARG A 95 -6.08 1.32 -8.18
CA ARG A 95 -6.77 1.75 -6.96
C ARG A 95 -6.95 0.57 -6.03
N PHE A 96 -6.67 0.82 -4.75
CA PHE A 96 -6.84 -0.16 -3.67
C PHE A 96 -7.81 0.44 -2.66
N GLU A 97 -8.92 -0.25 -2.42
CA GLU A 97 -9.93 0.21 -1.47
C GLU A 97 -9.92 -0.64 -0.22
N GLU A 98 -10.05 0.02 0.92
CA GLU A 98 -10.21 -0.64 2.21
C GLU A 98 -9.13 -1.68 2.50
N ILE A 99 -7.90 -1.21 2.56
CA ILE A 99 -6.78 -2.05 3.01
C ILE A 99 -6.83 -2.06 4.53
N ILE A 100 -7.10 -3.23 5.10
CA ILE A 100 -7.22 -3.41 6.55
C ILE A 100 -5.93 -4.02 7.08
N ILE A 101 -5.31 -3.31 8.00
CA ILE A 101 -4.06 -3.70 8.64
C ILE A 101 -4.35 -3.83 10.14
N VAL A 102 -3.84 -4.89 10.76
CA VAL A 102 -4.09 -5.19 12.17
C VAL A 102 -2.79 -5.06 12.95
N ALA A 103 -2.86 -4.36 14.08
CA ALA A 103 -1.76 -4.30 15.01
C ALA A 103 -1.62 -5.65 15.69
N VAL A 104 -0.40 -6.17 15.76
CA VAL A 104 -0.12 -7.51 16.28
C VAL A 104 1.07 -7.48 17.23
N ASP A 105 1.13 -8.48 18.10
CA ASP A 105 2.30 -8.73 18.92
C ASP A 105 3.29 -9.63 18.16
N LYS A 106 4.39 -10.00 18.83
CA LYS A 106 5.44 -10.85 18.24
C LYS A 106 4.93 -12.25 17.86
N ASP A 107 3.80 -12.68 18.42
CA ASP A 107 3.19 -13.97 18.11
C ASP A 107 2.07 -13.82 17.08
N HIS A 108 1.97 -12.67 16.41
CA HIS A 108 0.95 -12.33 15.41
C HIS A 108 -0.48 -12.34 15.94
N LYS A 109 -0.64 -12.10 17.23
CA LYS A 109 -1.97 -11.94 17.84
C LYS A 109 -2.35 -10.46 17.86
N ALA A 110 -3.62 -10.18 17.57
CA ALA A 110 -4.13 -8.82 17.56
C ALA A 110 -3.93 -8.13 18.91
N VAL A 111 -3.48 -6.88 18.86
CA VAL A 111 -3.35 -6.04 20.04
C VAL A 111 -4.11 -4.75 19.85
N VAL A 112 -4.58 -4.18 20.95
CA VAL A 112 -5.31 -2.93 20.94
C VAL A 112 -4.39 -1.79 20.51
N ILE A 113 -4.87 -0.98 19.58
CA ILE A 113 -4.18 0.23 19.18
C ILE A 113 -4.44 1.29 20.23
N ASP A 114 -3.38 1.78 20.85
CA ASP A 114 -3.50 2.86 21.81
C ASP A 114 -3.95 4.13 21.11
N ASN A 115 -4.52 5.00 21.89
CA ASN A 115 -4.99 6.27 21.38
C ASN A 115 -3.83 7.09 20.81
N VAL A 116 -3.92 7.43 19.54
CA VAL A 116 -2.87 8.14 18.81
C VAL A 116 -3.41 9.44 18.23
#